data_97b103e95c8859d3ca949b1ee676c74c
#
_entry.id   97b103e95c8859d3ca949b1ee676c74c
#
_cell.length_a   1.000
_cell.length_b   1.000
_cell.length_c   1.000
_cell.angle_alpha   90.00
_cell.angle_beta   90.00
_cell.angle_gamma   90.00
#
_symmetry.space_group_name_H-M   'P 1'
#
loop_
_entity.id
_entity.type
_entity.pdbx_description
1 polymer ?
#
loop_
_entity_poly.entity_id
_entity_poly.type
_entity_poly.pdbx_seq_one_letter_code
_entity_poly.pdbx_strand_id
1 'polypeptide(L)'
;DLLRKFPSTRLRRNRLKSGLRSILAESNITVDDLIQPIFVKENLSGYEPISSMPDVNRIGEDVLKLELQKIVDVGIKAIAVFPVIDEKKKDPLGSEALKQDNFLNNSISKIKDLFPELITIADVALDPYTDHGHDGVLNDSGDVDNDSSLESLKKQALFLAKAGADVVAPLSL
;
A
#
# COMPACT_ATOMS: atom_id res chain seq x y z
N ASP A 1 -12.38 43.57 -33.96
CA ASP A 1 -11.57 42.39 -33.56
C ASP A 1 -11.57 42.26 -32.06
N LEU A 2 -12.45 41.43 -31.54
CA LEU A 2 -12.47 41.08 -30.11
C LEU A 2 -11.35 40.08 -29.82
N LEU A 3 -10.11 40.51 -29.99
CA LEU A 3 -8.95 39.71 -29.60
C LEU A 3 -8.88 39.61 -28.08
N ARG A 4 -9.24 38.47 -27.55
CA ARG A 4 -9.09 38.13 -26.13
C ARG A 4 -7.60 38.05 -25.80
N LYS A 5 -7.10 38.98 -24.96
CA LYS A 5 -5.70 39.02 -24.54
C LYS A 5 -5.58 38.93 -23.02
N PHE A 6 -4.70 38.06 -22.54
CA PHE A 6 -4.24 38.10 -21.15
C PHE A 6 -3.35 39.34 -20.94
N PRO A 7 -3.46 40.04 -19.79
CA PRO A 7 -4.34 39.80 -18.64
C PRO A 7 -5.72 40.51 -18.69
N SER A 8 -6.02 41.25 -19.77
CA SER A 8 -7.24 42.05 -19.89
C SER A 8 -8.53 41.21 -19.99
N THR A 9 -8.42 40.02 -20.57
CA THR A 9 -9.55 39.07 -20.64
C THR A 9 -9.30 37.89 -19.70
N ARG A 10 -10.21 37.71 -18.76
CA ARG A 10 -10.17 36.61 -17.80
C ARG A 10 -11.45 35.78 -17.90
N LEU A 11 -11.32 34.50 -18.27
CA LEU A 11 -12.45 33.60 -18.49
C LEU A 11 -12.87 32.96 -17.15
N ARG A 12 -13.55 33.75 -16.29
CA ARG A 12 -13.96 33.29 -14.96
C ARG A 12 -15.45 32.98 -14.80
N ARG A 13 -16.26 33.19 -15.83
CA ARG A 13 -17.72 32.97 -15.78
C ARG A 13 -18.05 31.55 -15.35
N ASN A 14 -17.32 30.57 -15.86
CA ASN A 14 -17.49 29.14 -15.56
C ASN A 14 -17.08 28.75 -14.13
N ARG A 15 -16.45 29.67 -13.41
CA ARG A 15 -15.98 29.44 -12.03
C ARG A 15 -16.78 30.14 -10.96
N LEU A 16 -17.77 30.99 -11.36
CA LEU A 16 -18.52 31.86 -10.44
C LEU A 16 -19.47 31.06 -9.52
N LYS A 17 -20.12 30.04 -10.04
CA LYS A 17 -21.10 29.22 -9.31
C LYS A 17 -20.56 27.78 -9.13
N SER A 18 -20.83 27.18 -7.98
CA SER A 18 -20.44 25.79 -7.71
C SER A 18 -21.01 24.81 -8.73
N GLY A 19 -22.32 24.96 -9.09
CA GLY A 19 -22.95 24.12 -10.09
C GLY A 19 -22.27 24.17 -11.45
N LEU A 20 -21.83 25.38 -11.91
CA LEU A 20 -21.07 25.50 -13.15
C LEU A 20 -19.72 24.83 -13.08
N ARG A 21 -19.02 24.95 -11.94
CA ARG A 21 -17.75 24.23 -11.74
C ARG A 21 -17.93 22.73 -11.80
N SER A 22 -18.99 22.20 -11.18
CA SER A 22 -19.30 20.76 -11.23
C SER A 22 -19.62 20.26 -12.64
N ILE A 23 -20.45 21.00 -13.39
CA ILE A 23 -20.82 20.62 -14.76
C ILE A 23 -19.61 20.64 -15.72
N LEU A 24 -18.67 21.55 -15.47
CA LEU A 24 -17.50 21.76 -16.33
C LEU A 24 -16.22 21.08 -15.79
N ALA A 25 -16.35 20.26 -14.76
CA ALA A 25 -15.22 19.52 -14.23
C ALA A 25 -14.74 18.46 -15.24
N GLU A 26 -13.47 18.55 -15.64
CA GLU A 26 -12.84 17.57 -16.54
C GLU A 26 -12.33 16.33 -15.79
N SER A 27 -12.08 16.47 -14.47
CA SER A 27 -11.63 15.40 -13.60
C SER A 27 -12.54 15.30 -12.38
N ASN A 28 -12.93 14.08 -12.04
CA ASN A 28 -13.69 13.77 -10.82
C ASN A 28 -12.93 12.71 -10.04
N ILE A 29 -12.96 12.81 -8.71
CA ILE A 29 -12.44 11.79 -7.80
C ILE A 29 -13.65 11.13 -7.14
N THR A 30 -13.70 9.81 -7.22
CA THR A 30 -14.70 8.97 -6.58
C THR A 30 -14.04 8.01 -5.60
N VAL A 31 -14.81 7.29 -4.81
CA VAL A 31 -14.27 6.24 -3.92
C VAL A 31 -13.60 5.10 -4.71
N ASP A 32 -13.96 4.93 -5.99
CA ASP A 32 -13.35 3.92 -6.86
C ASP A 32 -11.93 4.28 -7.30
N ASP A 33 -11.51 5.53 -7.09
CA ASP A 33 -10.14 6.01 -7.36
C ASP A 33 -9.23 5.87 -6.13
N LEU A 34 -9.76 5.38 -5.00
CA LEU A 34 -9.04 5.34 -3.73
C LEU A 34 -8.57 3.94 -3.39
N ILE A 35 -7.31 3.86 -2.92
CA ILE A 35 -6.72 2.66 -2.32
C ILE A 35 -6.34 3.03 -0.89
N GLN A 36 -6.82 2.27 0.10
CA GLN A 36 -6.48 2.50 1.50
C GLN A 36 -5.22 1.73 1.88
N PRO A 37 -4.11 2.40 2.23
CA PRO A 37 -2.96 1.71 2.81
C PRO A 37 -3.27 1.27 4.24
N ILE A 38 -2.87 0.05 4.59
CA ILE A 38 -2.94 -0.47 5.96
C ILE A 38 -1.60 -1.05 6.37
N PHE A 39 -1.21 -0.79 7.62
CA PHE A 39 0.03 -1.27 8.21
C PHE A 39 -0.29 -2.33 9.25
N VAL A 40 -0.08 -3.60 8.90
CA VAL A 40 -0.35 -4.72 9.81
C VAL A 40 0.94 -5.06 10.57
N LYS A 41 0.88 -5.03 11.91
CA LYS A 41 2.07 -5.29 12.75
C LYS A 41 1.95 -6.61 13.49
N GLU A 42 3.01 -7.41 13.33
CA GLU A 42 3.17 -8.68 14.05
C GLU A 42 3.28 -8.45 15.56
N ASN A 43 2.68 -9.34 16.34
CA ASN A 43 2.69 -9.29 17.81
C ASN A 43 2.11 -8.01 18.44
N LEU A 44 1.33 -7.23 17.68
CA LEU A 44 0.59 -6.09 18.19
C LEU A 44 -0.85 -6.51 18.54
N SER A 45 -1.34 -6.04 19.68
CA SER A 45 -2.77 -6.04 20.02
C SER A 45 -3.30 -4.61 19.96
N GLY A 46 -4.41 -4.40 19.23
CA GLY A 46 -5.01 -3.09 19.03
C GLY A 46 -4.26 -2.21 18.04
N TYR A 47 -3.96 -0.97 18.44
CA TYR A 47 -3.43 0.08 17.57
C TYR A 47 -2.14 0.68 18.11
N GLU A 48 -1.21 1.01 17.23
CA GLU A 48 0.01 1.76 17.54
C GLU A 48 0.14 2.94 16.56
N PRO A 49 0.09 4.20 17.04
CA PRO A 49 0.23 5.37 16.18
C PRO A 49 1.58 5.41 15.45
N ILE A 50 1.56 5.86 14.19
CA ILE A 50 2.78 6.13 13.42
C ILE A 50 3.11 7.61 13.58
N SER A 51 4.18 7.92 14.30
CA SER A 51 4.53 9.30 14.67
C SER A 51 4.74 10.25 13.49
N SER A 52 5.21 9.72 12.35
CA SER A 52 5.43 10.49 11.10
C SER A 52 4.18 10.62 10.24
N MET A 53 3.09 9.92 10.56
CA MET A 53 1.86 9.88 9.77
C MET A 53 0.67 10.17 10.68
N PRO A 54 0.24 11.44 10.83
CA PRO A 54 -0.89 11.79 11.67
C PRO A 54 -2.15 10.98 11.32
N ASP A 55 -2.88 10.51 12.33
CA ASP A 55 -4.11 9.72 12.22
C ASP A 55 -3.96 8.34 11.55
N VAL A 56 -2.73 7.90 11.27
CA VAL A 56 -2.44 6.56 10.75
C VAL A 56 -1.85 5.69 11.86
N ASN A 57 -2.37 4.47 11.97
CA ASN A 57 -1.94 3.50 12.97
C ASN A 57 -1.41 2.23 12.31
N ARG A 58 -0.44 1.59 12.97
CA ARG A 58 -0.21 0.16 12.80
C ARG A 58 -1.32 -0.58 13.51
N ILE A 59 -1.81 -1.65 12.92
CA ILE A 59 -2.93 -2.43 13.44
C ILE A 59 -2.50 -3.86 13.75
N GLY A 60 -2.98 -4.37 14.88
CA GLY A 60 -2.85 -5.78 15.25
C GLY A 60 -3.86 -6.65 14.51
N GLU A 61 -3.59 -7.96 14.46
CA GLU A 61 -4.51 -8.91 13.81
C GLU A 61 -5.88 -9.03 14.50
N ASP A 62 -5.95 -8.70 15.79
CA ASP A 62 -7.19 -8.73 16.59
C ASP A 62 -8.19 -7.65 16.18
N VAL A 63 -7.73 -6.50 15.69
CA VAL A 63 -8.57 -5.39 15.21
C VAL A 63 -8.70 -5.33 13.69
N LEU A 64 -8.00 -6.19 12.95
CA LEU A 64 -7.96 -6.19 11.49
C LEU A 64 -9.37 -6.21 10.88
N LYS A 65 -10.24 -7.13 11.34
CA LYS A 65 -11.62 -7.23 10.84
C LYS A 65 -12.39 -5.92 11.02
N LEU A 66 -12.24 -5.25 12.17
CA LEU A 66 -12.94 -4.01 12.47
C LEU A 66 -12.47 -2.88 11.54
N GLU A 67 -11.15 -2.78 11.27
CA GLU A 67 -10.60 -1.77 10.37
C GLU A 67 -11.04 -2.02 8.91
N LEU A 68 -10.99 -3.26 8.46
CA LEU A 68 -11.46 -3.61 7.11
C LEU A 68 -12.95 -3.29 6.93
N GLN A 69 -13.78 -3.54 7.95
CA GLN A 69 -15.21 -3.18 7.90
C GLN A 69 -15.41 -1.68 7.73
N LYS A 70 -14.67 -0.83 8.46
CA LYS A 70 -14.73 0.63 8.29
C LYS A 70 -14.39 1.08 6.86
N ILE A 71 -13.37 0.45 6.25
CA ILE A 71 -12.94 0.73 4.87
C ILE A 71 -14.06 0.38 3.88
N VAL A 72 -14.66 -0.79 4.04
CA VAL A 72 -15.78 -1.24 3.20
C VAL A 72 -17.03 -0.37 3.40
N ASP A 73 -17.33 0.02 4.65
CA ASP A 73 -18.52 0.83 4.96
C ASP A 73 -18.48 2.24 4.32
N VAL A 74 -17.28 2.79 4.07
CA VAL A 74 -17.14 4.06 3.33
C VAL A 74 -17.06 3.86 1.81
N GLY A 75 -17.18 2.61 1.33
CA GLY A 75 -17.25 2.27 -0.09
C GLY A 75 -15.91 2.08 -0.79
N ILE A 76 -14.77 2.10 -0.07
CA ILE A 76 -13.46 1.81 -0.65
C ILE A 76 -13.36 0.32 -0.97
N LYS A 77 -12.88 0.01 -2.17
CA LYS A 77 -12.87 -1.36 -2.73
C LYS A 77 -11.48 -2.00 -2.77
N ALA A 78 -10.44 -1.23 -2.50
CA ALA A 78 -9.05 -1.71 -2.57
C ALA A 78 -8.23 -1.24 -1.37
N ILE A 79 -7.36 -2.14 -0.89
CA ILE A 79 -6.38 -1.87 0.16
C ILE A 79 -4.97 -2.21 -0.34
N ALA A 80 -3.97 -1.48 0.17
CA ALA A 80 -2.57 -1.84 0.03
C ALA A 80 -2.03 -2.27 1.40
N VAL A 81 -1.48 -3.48 1.50
CA VAL A 81 -1.08 -4.10 2.77
C VAL A 81 0.42 -4.03 2.94
N PHE A 82 0.85 -3.37 4.01
CA PHE A 82 2.25 -3.22 4.38
C PHE A 82 2.52 -3.95 5.71
N PRO A 83 3.50 -4.88 5.76
CA PRO A 83 3.83 -5.59 6.98
C PRO A 83 4.77 -4.79 7.87
N VAL A 84 4.62 -4.96 9.18
CA VAL A 84 5.62 -4.60 10.18
C VAL A 84 5.93 -5.86 10.99
N ILE A 85 7.04 -6.51 10.66
CA ILE A 85 7.45 -7.77 11.28
C ILE A 85 8.26 -7.56 12.56
N ASP A 86 8.42 -8.63 13.36
CA ASP A 86 9.30 -8.62 14.53
C ASP A 86 10.74 -8.39 14.08
N GLU A 87 11.44 -7.43 14.70
CA GLU A 87 12.86 -7.11 14.44
C GLU A 87 13.78 -8.32 14.51
N LYS A 88 13.46 -9.32 15.34
CA LYS A 88 14.23 -10.57 15.49
C LYS A 88 14.19 -11.48 14.26
N LYS A 89 13.26 -11.24 13.35
CA LYS A 89 13.10 -12.00 12.10
C LYS A 89 13.80 -11.35 10.92
N LYS A 90 14.30 -10.14 11.11
CA LYS A 90 15.05 -9.43 10.06
C LYS A 90 16.47 -9.97 9.96
N ASP A 91 16.97 -10.09 8.76
CA ASP A 91 18.32 -10.49 8.45
C ASP A 91 18.84 -9.79 7.18
N PRO A 92 20.15 -9.86 6.86
CA PRO A 92 20.70 -9.18 5.69
C PRO A 92 20.12 -9.63 4.33
N LEU A 93 19.47 -10.77 4.28
CA LEU A 93 18.91 -11.35 3.04
C LEU A 93 17.39 -11.18 2.94
N GLY A 94 16.73 -10.65 3.98
CA GLY A 94 15.28 -10.58 4.04
C GLY A 94 14.61 -11.96 3.99
N SER A 95 15.24 -12.98 4.59
CA SER A 95 14.85 -14.40 4.46
C SER A 95 13.42 -14.68 4.90
N GLU A 96 12.86 -13.90 5.82
CA GLU A 96 11.48 -14.03 6.27
C GLU A 96 10.49 -13.79 5.12
N ALA A 97 10.79 -12.86 4.18
CA ALA A 97 9.96 -12.62 2.99
C ALA A 97 9.82 -13.86 2.10
N LEU A 98 10.78 -14.78 2.16
CA LEU A 98 10.86 -15.97 1.30
C LEU A 98 10.21 -17.21 1.93
N LYS A 99 9.53 -17.06 3.07
CA LYS A 99 8.73 -18.12 3.70
C LYS A 99 7.29 -18.03 3.22
N GLN A 100 6.73 -19.18 2.84
CA GLN A 100 5.34 -19.24 2.36
C GLN A 100 4.31 -18.91 3.44
N ASP A 101 4.62 -19.21 4.69
CA ASP A 101 3.80 -19.03 5.89
C ASP A 101 4.22 -17.83 6.74
N ASN A 102 4.85 -16.82 6.13
CA ASN A 102 5.23 -15.60 6.84
C ASN A 102 4.00 -14.78 7.28
N PHE A 103 4.25 -13.79 8.13
CA PHE A 103 3.21 -12.95 8.71
C PHE A 103 2.34 -12.24 7.65
N LEU A 104 2.94 -11.67 6.60
CA LEU A 104 2.21 -10.97 5.55
C LEU A 104 1.32 -11.93 4.75
N ASN A 105 1.84 -13.08 4.34
CA ASN A 105 1.07 -14.08 3.59
C ASN A 105 -0.14 -14.58 4.40
N ASN A 106 0.04 -14.83 5.70
CA ASN A 106 -1.03 -15.22 6.60
C ASN A 106 -2.06 -14.10 6.77
N SER A 107 -1.62 -12.84 6.89
CA SER A 107 -2.50 -11.68 6.98
C SER A 107 -3.35 -11.51 5.71
N ILE A 108 -2.75 -11.67 4.52
CA ILE A 108 -3.46 -11.62 3.23
C ILE A 108 -4.51 -12.72 3.15
N SER A 109 -4.16 -13.96 3.47
CA SER A 109 -5.12 -15.07 3.49
C SER A 109 -6.29 -14.78 4.43
N LYS A 110 -6.02 -14.27 5.62
CA LYS A 110 -7.04 -13.87 6.58
C LYS A 110 -7.94 -12.73 6.07
N ILE A 111 -7.36 -11.74 5.38
CA ILE A 111 -8.12 -10.64 4.74
C ILE A 111 -9.07 -11.21 3.70
N LYS A 112 -8.62 -12.09 2.83
CA LYS A 112 -9.43 -12.70 1.78
C LYS A 112 -10.53 -13.61 2.34
N ASP A 113 -10.28 -14.31 3.44
CA ASP A 113 -11.31 -15.10 4.13
C ASP A 113 -12.41 -14.21 4.73
N LEU A 114 -12.03 -13.06 5.28
CA LEU A 114 -12.96 -12.12 5.93
C LEU A 114 -13.74 -11.24 4.92
N PHE A 115 -13.07 -10.80 3.86
CA PHE A 115 -13.59 -9.87 2.86
C PHE A 115 -13.14 -10.29 1.45
N PRO A 116 -13.72 -11.35 0.86
CA PRO A 116 -13.28 -11.91 -0.42
C PRO A 116 -13.38 -10.93 -1.60
N GLU A 117 -14.33 -9.97 -1.53
CA GLU A 117 -14.54 -8.96 -2.58
C GLU A 117 -13.61 -7.75 -2.46
N LEU A 118 -12.91 -7.58 -1.32
CA LEU A 118 -11.98 -6.48 -1.13
C LEU A 118 -10.69 -6.76 -1.91
N ILE A 119 -10.38 -5.88 -2.86
CA ILE A 119 -9.15 -5.99 -3.65
C ILE A 119 -7.95 -5.79 -2.73
N THR A 120 -7.10 -6.80 -2.65
CA THR A 120 -5.92 -6.80 -1.79
C THR A 120 -4.67 -6.67 -2.63
N ILE A 121 -4.00 -5.53 -2.50
CA ILE A 121 -2.72 -5.22 -3.14
C ILE A 121 -1.62 -5.52 -2.14
N ALA A 122 -0.69 -6.39 -2.50
CA ALA A 122 0.43 -6.76 -1.66
C ALA A 122 1.72 -6.10 -2.15
N ASP A 123 2.42 -5.45 -1.25
CA ASP A 123 3.73 -4.87 -1.53
C ASP A 123 4.79 -5.97 -1.70
N VAL A 124 5.55 -5.90 -2.80
CA VAL A 124 6.68 -6.80 -3.09
C VAL A 124 7.95 -6.02 -2.84
N ALA A 125 8.46 -6.10 -1.62
CA ALA A 125 9.61 -5.34 -1.15
C ALA A 125 10.38 -6.14 -0.09
N LEU A 126 11.68 -5.93 0.03
CA LEU A 126 12.54 -6.60 1.01
C LEU A 126 12.87 -5.74 2.23
N ASP A 127 12.76 -4.40 2.13
CA ASP A 127 13.06 -3.47 3.22
C ASP A 127 12.33 -3.77 4.55
N PRO A 128 11.06 -4.25 4.57
CA PRO A 128 10.43 -4.64 5.83
C PRO A 128 11.10 -5.84 6.51
N TYR A 129 11.89 -6.62 5.79
CA TYR A 129 12.49 -7.89 6.20
C TYR A 129 14.00 -7.85 6.36
N THR A 130 14.66 -6.80 5.82
CA THR A 130 16.10 -6.62 5.96
C THR A 130 16.43 -5.88 7.26
N ASP A 131 17.56 -6.21 7.88
CA ASP A 131 18.05 -5.56 9.09
C ASP A 131 18.75 -4.23 8.82
N HIS A 132 19.22 -4.03 7.61
CA HIS A 132 19.84 -2.79 7.12
C HIS A 132 18.82 -1.80 6.50
N GLY A 133 17.57 -2.20 6.26
CA GLY A 133 16.49 -1.36 5.76
C GLY A 133 16.58 -0.98 4.28
N HIS A 134 17.48 -1.59 3.50
CA HIS A 134 17.48 -1.45 2.04
C HIS A 134 16.51 -2.45 1.41
N ASP A 135 15.90 -2.03 0.32
CA ASP A 135 14.98 -2.87 -0.45
C ASP A 135 15.74 -3.72 -1.48
N GLY A 136 16.48 -4.70 -0.96
CA GLY A 136 17.27 -5.64 -1.75
C GLY A 136 18.37 -6.29 -0.93
N VAL A 137 19.00 -7.30 -1.53
CA VAL A 137 20.18 -7.97 -1.01
C VAL A 137 21.41 -7.12 -1.29
N LEU A 138 22.26 -6.89 -0.29
CA LEU A 138 23.48 -6.10 -0.47
C LEU A 138 24.65 -6.98 -0.98
N ASN A 139 25.45 -6.41 -1.88
CA ASN A 139 26.72 -6.97 -2.30
C ASN A 139 27.84 -6.63 -1.30
N ASP A 140 29.07 -7.13 -1.55
CA ASP A 140 30.24 -6.89 -0.69
C ASP A 140 30.64 -5.40 -0.60
N SER A 141 30.19 -4.56 -1.52
CA SER A 141 30.43 -3.11 -1.53
C SER A 141 29.38 -2.32 -0.74
N GLY A 142 28.30 -2.98 -0.29
CA GLY A 142 27.17 -2.35 0.42
C GLY A 142 26.13 -1.75 -0.49
N ASP A 143 26.21 -2.00 -1.80
CA ASP A 143 25.19 -1.61 -2.78
C ASP A 143 24.17 -2.75 -2.99
N VAL A 144 22.95 -2.41 -3.42
CA VAL A 144 21.94 -3.42 -3.75
C VAL A 144 22.39 -4.25 -4.95
N ASP A 145 22.46 -5.57 -4.76
CA ASP A 145 22.70 -6.53 -5.84
C ASP A 145 21.39 -6.80 -6.57
N ASN A 146 21.32 -6.36 -7.82
CA ASN A 146 20.10 -6.42 -8.62
C ASN A 146 19.65 -7.87 -8.88
N ASP A 147 20.55 -8.74 -9.30
CA ASP A 147 20.18 -10.08 -9.73
C ASP A 147 19.71 -10.96 -8.56
N SER A 148 20.41 -10.89 -7.43
CA SER A 148 20.01 -11.60 -6.21
C SER A 148 18.69 -11.06 -5.64
N SER A 149 18.49 -9.75 -5.70
CA SER A 149 17.25 -9.09 -5.26
C SER A 149 16.06 -9.51 -6.13
N LEU A 150 16.21 -9.56 -7.45
CA LEU A 150 15.16 -9.99 -8.39
C LEU A 150 14.70 -11.42 -8.12
N GLU A 151 15.61 -12.37 -7.84
CA GLU A 151 15.23 -13.75 -7.51
C GLU A 151 14.44 -13.83 -6.19
N SER A 152 14.80 -12.99 -5.22
CA SER A 152 14.06 -12.90 -3.95
C SER A 152 12.68 -12.29 -4.14
N LEU A 153 12.57 -11.16 -4.83
CA LEU A 153 11.29 -10.47 -5.12
C LEU A 153 10.34 -11.34 -5.94
N LYS A 154 10.86 -12.04 -6.94
CA LYS A 154 10.09 -13.01 -7.74
C LYS A 154 9.47 -14.12 -6.88
N LYS A 155 10.23 -14.68 -5.95
CA LYS A 155 9.76 -15.72 -5.04
C LYS A 155 8.72 -15.15 -4.06
N GLN A 156 8.95 -13.96 -3.51
CA GLN A 156 8.02 -13.25 -2.64
C GLN A 156 6.69 -13.00 -3.36
N ALA A 157 6.72 -12.42 -4.58
CA ALA A 157 5.53 -12.17 -5.40
C ALA A 157 4.70 -13.44 -5.63
N LEU A 158 5.35 -14.57 -5.89
CA LEU A 158 4.66 -15.85 -6.05
C LEU A 158 3.94 -16.30 -4.77
N PHE A 159 4.57 -16.12 -3.61
CA PHE A 159 3.94 -16.49 -2.33
C PHE A 159 2.79 -15.57 -1.97
N LEU A 160 2.91 -14.26 -2.21
CA LEU A 160 1.82 -13.29 -2.03
C LEU A 160 0.61 -13.60 -2.91
N ALA A 161 0.84 -13.93 -4.18
CA ALA A 161 -0.22 -14.37 -5.10
C ALA A 161 -0.89 -15.68 -4.61
N LYS A 162 -0.10 -16.65 -4.12
CA LYS A 162 -0.64 -17.90 -3.55
C LYS A 162 -1.43 -17.67 -2.25
N ALA A 163 -1.06 -16.66 -1.47
CA ALA A 163 -1.78 -16.26 -0.27
C ALA A 163 -3.14 -15.59 -0.58
N GLY A 164 -3.40 -15.24 -1.83
CA GLY A 164 -4.67 -14.68 -2.29
C GLY A 164 -4.63 -13.18 -2.61
N ALA A 165 -3.45 -12.56 -2.71
CA ALA A 165 -3.37 -11.18 -3.18
C ALA A 165 -3.92 -11.07 -4.61
N ASP A 166 -4.80 -10.09 -4.85
CA ASP A 166 -5.37 -9.82 -6.17
C ASP A 166 -4.35 -9.09 -7.06
N VAL A 167 -3.48 -8.30 -6.43
CA VAL A 167 -2.42 -7.54 -7.09
C VAL A 167 -1.13 -7.70 -6.30
N VAL A 168 -0.03 -7.97 -6.97
CA VAL A 168 1.33 -7.89 -6.43
C VAL A 168 2.01 -6.66 -7.03
N ALA A 169 2.53 -5.79 -6.16
CA ALA A 169 3.05 -4.48 -6.55
C ALA A 169 4.55 -4.37 -6.21
N PRO A 170 5.45 -4.74 -7.13
CA PRO A 170 6.87 -4.48 -6.95
C PRO A 170 7.11 -2.96 -7.06
N LEU A 171 7.55 -2.33 -5.97
CA LEU A 171 7.79 -0.89 -5.89
C LEU A 171 9.27 -0.54 -6.00
N SER A 172 10.13 -1.53 -5.91
CA SER A 172 11.57 -1.37 -5.93
C SER A 172 12.18 -1.88 -7.24
N LEU A 173 12.96 -1.06 -7.79
CA LEU A 173 14.18 -1.17 -8.60
C LEU A 173 14.33 0.05 -9.46
#